data_31e178c3a2080f21184d41f69a004f9e
#
_entry.id   31e178c3a2080f21184d41f69a004f9e
#
_cell.length_a   1.000
_cell.length_b   1.000
_cell.length_c   1.000
_cell.angle_alpha   90.00
_cell.angle_beta   90.00
_cell.angle_gamma   90.00
#
_symmetry.space_group_name_H-M   'P 1'
#
loop_
_entity.id
_entity.type
_entity.pdbx_description
1 polymer ?
#
loop_
_entity_poly.entity_id
_entity_poly.type
_entity_poly.pdbx_seq_one_letter_code
_entity_poly.pdbx_strand_id
1 'polypeptide(L)'
;MINEALPVDPPVLLTQPHDGSAFNSGEPALDDWLRERAWNNLQGAASRTYVVCQAGSPQIIGYYALSMGQILAEAVIGSMRRNMPPAIPAIILGRLAIDRIWQGKRLGQAMLADALNRSRRAATEVSARLVIVHAISPAAEAFYRHHGFTRLPIDTPTLALDLVKFQNTKIVPPP
;
A
#
# COMPACT_ATOMS: atom_id res chain seq x y z
N MET A 1 -15.00 26.08 -8.74
CA MET A 1 -13.55 25.81 -8.59
C MET A 1 -13.25 24.58 -9.44
N ILE A 2 -12.38 24.73 -10.42
CA ILE A 2 -11.97 23.64 -11.30
C ILE A 2 -11.12 22.72 -10.41
N ASN A 3 -11.60 21.50 -10.20
CA ASN A 3 -10.82 20.44 -9.56
C ASN A 3 -9.80 19.99 -10.62
N GLU A 4 -8.66 20.70 -10.68
CA GLU A 4 -7.58 20.28 -11.58
C GLU A 4 -7.10 18.91 -11.12
N ALA A 5 -7.30 17.90 -11.96
CA ALA A 5 -6.71 16.59 -11.74
C ALA A 5 -5.19 16.77 -11.61
N LEU A 6 -4.58 16.09 -10.64
CA LEU A 6 -3.14 16.12 -10.50
C LEU A 6 -2.49 15.67 -11.82
N PRO A 7 -1.43 16.35 -12.29
CA PRO A 7 -0.74 15.98 -13.52
C PRO A 7 0.15 14.75 -13.29
N VAL A 8 -0.49 13.62 -13.04
CA VAL A 8 0.17 12.35 -12.73
C VAL A 8 -0.40 11.23 -13.59
N ASP A 9 0.45 10.27 -13.93
CA ASP A 9 0.02 9.05 -14.62
C ASP A 9 -0.63 8.07 -13.62
N PRO A 10 -1.51 7.16 -14.08
CA PRO A 10 -2.06 6.12 -13.23
C PRO A 10 -0.95 5.23 -12.63
N PRO A 11 -1.14 4.63 -11.43
CA PRO A 11 -0.18 3.69 -10.87
C PRO A 11 0.04 2.48 -11.78
N VAL A 12 1.30 2.20 -12.09
CA VAL A 12 1.74 1.10 -12.96
C VAL A 12 2.83 0.27 -12.28
N LEU A 13 3.02 -0.96 -12.73
CA LEU A 13 4.11 -1.80 -12.25
C LEU A 13 5.46 -1.13 -12.54
N LEU A 14 6.39 -1.19 -11.59
CA LEU A 14 7.76 -0.69 -11.75
C LEU A 14 8.43 -1.36 -12.95
N THR A 15 9.07 -0.56 -13.81
CA THR A 15 9.87 -1.00 -14.93
C THR A 15 11.21 -0.23 -14.94
N GLN A 16 12.22 -0.71 -15.71
CA GLN A 16 13.54 -0.08 -15.76
C GLN A 16 13.55 1.41 -16.15
N PRO A 17 12.72 1.89 -17.10
CA PRO A 17 12.68 3.31 -17.43
C PRO A 17 12.20 4.24 -16.30
N HIS A 18 11.50 3.71 -15.30
CA HIS A 18 11.08 4.53 -14.15
C HIS A 18 12.28 4.96 -13.31
N ASP A 19 12.34 6.25 -13.00
CA ASP A 19 13.47 6.86 -12.32
C ASP A 19 13.10 7.29 -10.88
N GLY A 20 13.68 6.59 -9.90
CA GLY A 20 13.55 6.89 -8.48
C GLY A 20 14.75 7.67 -7.89
N SER A 21 15.74 8.08 -8.71
CA SER A 21 16.97 8.69 -8.22
C SER A 21 16.76 9.97 -7.42
N ALA A 22 15.81 10.80 -7.82
CA ALA A 22 15.46 12.06 -7.17
C ALA A 22 14.35 11.92 -6.12
N PHE A 23 13.79 10.73 -5.93
CA PHE A 23 12.68 10.51 -5.00
C PHE A 23 13.08 10.80 -3.56
N ASN A 24 12.28 11.61 -2.88
CA ASN A 24 12.50 12.02 -1.49
C ASN A 24 11.16 12.12 -0.76
N SER A 25 10.81 11.08 -0.02
CA SER A 25 9.60 11.07 0.82
C SER A 25 9.77 11.79 2.16
N GLY A 26 11.01 12.05 2.56
CA GLY A 26 11.39 12.51 3.89
C GLY A 26 11.73 11.37 4.85
N GLU A 27 11.56 10.11 4.43
CA GLU A 27 11.90 8.91 5.19
C GLU A 27 13.00 8.13 4.44
N PRO A 28 14.28 8.29 4.82
CA PRO A 28 15.41 7.70 4.10
C PRO A 28 15.26 6.21 3.86
N ALA A 29 14.72 5.46 4.83
CA ALA A 29 14.52 4.02 4.69
C ALA A 29 13.57 3.64 3.55
N LEU A 30 12.56 4.47 3.27
CA LEU A 30 11.64 4.27 2.14
C LEU A 30 12.30 4.67 0.82
N ASP A 31 13.07 5.75 0.82
CA ASP A 31 13.74 6.28 -0.37
C ASP A 31 14.86 5.33 -0.83
N ASP A 32 15.68 4.86 0.10
CA ASP A 32 16.77 3.91 -0.17
C ASP A 32 16.22 2.57 -0.64
N TRP A 33 15.12 2.10 -0.04
CA TRP A 33 14.50 0.86 -0.47
C TRP A 33 14.01 0.94 -1.93
N LEU A 34 13.40 2.05 -2.33
CA LEU A 34 12.97 2.25 -3.72
C LEU A 34 14.15 2.16 -4.69
N ARG A 35 15.25 2.85 -4.37
CA ARG A 35 16.44 2.92 -5.22
C ARG A 35 17.22 1.60 -5.27
N GLU A 36 17.36 0.92 -4.15
CA GLU A 36 18.29 -0.20 -4.00
C GLU A 36 17.64 -1.59 -4.05
N ARG A 37 16.37 -1.69 -3.65
CA ARG A 37 15.71 -2.97 -3.43
C ARG A 37 14.49 -3.24 -4.31
N ALA A 38 13.73 -2.21 -4.68
CA ALA A 38 12.44 -2.40 -5.32
C ALA A 38 12.53 -3.22 -6.61
N TRP A 39 13.51 -2.91 -7.47
CA TRP A 39 13.72 -3.63 -8.72
C TRP A 39 14.12 -5.09 -8.48
N ASN A 40 15.11 -5.34 -7.63
CA ASN A 40 15.59 -6.70 -7.35
C ASN A 40 14.48 -7.55 -6.68
N ASN A 41 13.70 -6.97 -5.78
CA ASN A 41 12.57 -7.65 -5.16
C ASN A 41 11.47 -7.99 -6.18
N LEU A 42 11.24 -7.11 -7.15
CA LEU A 42 10.30 -7.38 -8.24
C LEU A 42 10.79 -8.54 -9.12
N GLN A 43 12.06 -8.53 -9.52
CA GLN A 43 12.66 -9.59 -10.34
C GLN A 43 12.70 -10.95 -9.60
N GLY A 44 12.99 -10.92 -8.31
CA GLY A 44 13.03 -12.11 -7.46
C GLY A 44 11.66 -12.56 -6.94
N ALA A 45 10.56 -11.93 -7.37
CA ALA A 45 9.20 -12.21 -6.92
C ALA A 45 8.98 -12.08 -5.39
N ALA A 46 9.84 -11.30 -4.71
CA ALA A 46 9.71 -11.04 -3.27
C ALA A 46 8.62 -9.99 -2.98
N SER A 47 8.43 -9.03 -3.88
CA SER A 47 7.33 -8.06 -3.81
C SER A 47 7.02 -7.47 -5.19
N ARG A 48 5.83 -6.93 -5.34
CA ARG A 48 5.41 -6.16 -6.50
C ARG A 48 5.36 -4.68 -6.15
N THR A 49 6.17 -3.87 -6.83
CA THR A 49 6.21 -2.42 -6.63
C THR A 49 5.44 -1.74 -7.74
N TYR A 50 4.52 -0.87 -7.34
CA TYR A 50 3.75 -0.02 -8.23
C TYR A 50 4.15 1.43 -8.00
N VAL A 51 4.32 2.16 -9.09
CA VAL A 51 4.81 3.54 -9.08
C VAL A 51 3.81 4.47 -9.75
N VAL A 52 3.77 5.69 -9.29
CA VAL A 52 3.12 6.81 -9.98
C VAL A 52 4.19 7.81 -10.38
N CYS A 53 4.09 8.28 -11.61
CA CYS A 53 5.02 9.25 -12.17
C CYS A 53 4.32 10.57 -12.43
N GLN A 54 5.08 11.65 -12.50
CA GLN A 54 4.61 12.91 -13.04
C GLN A 54 4.25 12.69 -14.52
N ALA A 55 3.11 13.22 -14.96
CA ALA A 55 2.61 13.02 -16.31
C ALA A 55 3.67 13.38 -17.37
N GLY A 56 3.90 12.44 -18.29
CA GLY A 56 4.89 12.59 -19.36
C GLY A 56 6.36 12.50 -18.92
N SER A 57 6.65 12.06 -17.69
CA SER A 57 8.00 11.89 -17.16
C SER A 57 8.18 10.49 -16.56
N PRO A 58 9.38 9.89 -16.64
CA PRO A 58 9.68 8.64 -15.94
C PRO A 58 9.95 8.84 -14.44
N GLN A 59 9.95 10.07 -13.95
CA GLN A 59 10.27 10.38 -12.57
C GLN A 59 9.19 9.88 -11.61
N ILE A 60 9.58 8.99 -10.71
CA ILE A 60 8.70 8.45 -9.66
C ILE A 60 8.43 9.53 -8.62
N ILE A 61 7.15 9.76 -8.33
CA ILE A 61 6.67 10.70 -7.31
C ILE A 61 5.88 10.02 -6.19
N GLY A 62 5.59 8.75 -6.35
CA GLY A 62 4.99 7.91 -5.32
C GLY A 62 5.13 6.44 -5.66
N TYR A 63 5.13 5.58 -4.65
CA TYR A 63 5.15 4.14 -4.86
C TYR A 63 4.51 3.40 -3.69
N TYR A 64 4.12 2.16 -3.94
CA TYR A 64 3.80 1.19 -2.91
C TYR A 64 4.27 -0.21 -3.32
N ALA A 65 4.44 -1.09 -2.34
CA ALA A 65 4.86 -2.47 -2.57
C ALA A 65 3.91 -3.47 -1.90
N LEU A 66 3.50 -4.48 -2.66
CA LEU A 66 2.66 -5.59 -2.21
C LEU A 66 3.43 -6.90 -2.23
N SER A 67 3.18 -7.75 -1.23
CA SER A 67 3.64 -9.15 -1.21
C SER A 67 2.59 -10.02 -0.54
N MET A 68 2.68 -11.33 -0.76
CA MET A 68 1.89 -12.31 -0.01
C MET A 68 2.52 -12.58 1.35
N GLY A 69 1.67 -12.85 2.33
CA GLY A 69 2.11 -13.18 3.67
C GLY A 69 1.02 -13.85 4.48
N GLN A 70 1.22 -13.91 5.77
CA GLN A 70 0.26 -14.45 6.73
C GLN A 70 0.41 -13.76 8.07
N ILE A 71 -0.63 -13.86 8.89
CA ILE A 71 -0.61 -13.41 10.28
C ILE A 71 -1.25 -14.49 11.17
N LEU A 72 -0.73 -14.68 12.37
CA LEU A 72 -1.31 -15.62 13.31
C LEU A 72 -2.69 -15.15 13.77
N ALA A 73 -3.65 -16.06 13.83
CA ALA A 73 -5.03 -15.75 14.22
C ALA A 73 -5.12 -15.15 15.62
N GLU A 74 -4.22 -15.50 16.53
CA GLU A 74 -4.13 -14.94 17.88
C GLU A 74 -3.74 -13.46 17.90
N ALA A 75 -3.05 -12.98 16.85
CA ALA A 75 -2.64 -11.58 16.71
C ALA A 75 -3.74 -10.66 16.18
N VAL A 76 -4.87 -11.20 15.72
CA VAL A 76 -5.98 -10.42 15.15
C VAL A 76 -7.22 -10.45 16.03
N ILE A 77 -8.07 -9.42 15.87
CA ILE A 77 -9.33 -9.30 16.62
C ILE A 77 -10.40 -10.27 16.10
N GLY A 78 -11.34 -10.62 16.97
CA GLY A 78 -12.28 -11.72 16.81
C GLY A 78 -13.02 -11.84 15.48
N SER A 79 -13.51 -10.73 14.91
CA SER A 79 -14.24 -10.77 13.65
C SER A 79 -13.37 -11.12 12.44
N MET A 80 -12.09 -10.76 12.46
CA MET A 80 -11.13 -11.03 11.39
C MET A 80 -10.62 -12.48 11.39
N ARG A 81 -10.61 -13.14 12.56
CA ARG A 81 -10.16 -14.53 12.71
C ARG A 81 -11.26 -15.57 12.63
N ARG A 82 -12.54 -15.15 12.62
CA ARG A 82 -13.66 -16.07 12.61
C ARG A 82 -13.60 -16.97 11.37
N ASN A 83 -13.65 -18.29 11.58
CA ASN A 83 -13.56 -19.31 10.52
C ASN A 83 -12.26 -19.27 9.71
N MET A 84 -11.17 -18.77 10.31
CA MET A 84 -9.86 -18.71 9.68
C MET A 84 -8.93 -19.79 10.25
N PRO A 85 -7.96 -20.26 9.44
CA PRO A 85 -6.91 -21.15 9.93
C PRO A 85 -6.00 -20.43 10.95
N PRO A 86 -5.16 -21.16 11.71
CA PRO A 86 -4.21 -20.56 12.65
C PRO A 86 -3.27 -19.54 12.02
N ALA A 87 -2.88 -19.73 10.75
CA ALA A 87 -2.16 -18.76 9.93
C ALA A 87 -3.12 -18.18 8.88
N ILE A 88 -3.54 -16.95 9.08
CA ILE A 88 -4.50 -16.27 8.20
C ILE A 88 -3.76 -15.72 6.98
N PRO A 89 -4.17 -16.09 5.75
CA PRO A 89 -3.57 -15.57 4.53
C PRO A 89 -3.82 -14.07 4.41
N ALA A 90 -2.77 -13.33 4.09
CA ALA A 90 -2.80 -11.87 4.01
C ALA A 90 -1.98 -11.34 2.83
N ILE A 91 -2.31 -10.14 2.40
CA ILE A 91 -1.47 -9.34 1.52
C ILE A 91 -0.79 -8.29 2.41
N ILE A 92 0.53 -8.18 2.26
CA ILE A 92 1.32 -7.20 3.00
C ILE A 92 1.51 -5.98 2.12
N LEU A 93 0.97 -4.84 2.54
CA LEU A 93 1.33 -3.53 2.02
C LEU A 93 2.60 -3.10 2.77
N GLY A 94 3.73 -3.51 2.25
CA GLY A 94 5.01 -3.38 2.95
C GLY A 94 5.52 -1.95 2.99
N ARG A 95 5.19 -1.16 1.96
CA ARG A 95 5.62 0.24 1.84
C ARG A 95 4.57 1.05 1.08
N LEU A 96 4.44 2.32 1.46
CA LEU A 96 3.69 3.33 0.74
C LEU A 96 4.37 4.68 1.02
N ALA A 97 4.84 5.34 -0.01
CA ALA A 97 5.55 6.61 0.11
C ALA A 97 5.22 7.56 -1.03
N ILE A 98 5.15 8.84 -0.70
CA ILE A 98 4.92 9.95 -1.63
C ILE A 98 6.05 10.95 -1.50
N ASP A 99 6.60 11.40 -2.61
CA ASP A 99 7.60 12.48 -2.64
C ASP A 99 7.08 13.74 -1.95
N ARG A 100 7.94 14.41 -1.19
CA ARG A 100 7.60 15.58 -0.34
C ARG A 100 6.86 16.68 -1.09
N ILE A 101 7.26 16.94 -2.35
CA ILE A 101 6.63 17.96 -3.19
C ILE A 101 5.16 17.62 -3.52
N TRP A 102 4.85 16.32 -3.52
CA TRP A 102 3.54 15.80 -3.86
C TRP A 102 2.69 15.41 -2.64
N GLN A 103 3.22 15.52 -1.43
CA GLN A 103 2.45 15.31 -0.19
C GLN A 103 1.38 16.40 0.00
N GLY A 104 0.35 16.08 0.77
CA GLY A 104 -0.77 17.01 1.03
C GLY A 104 -1.74 17.19 -0.14
N LYS A 105 -1.52 16.53 -1.28
CA LYS A 105 -2.34 16.61 -2.50
C LYS A 105 -3.23 15.39 -2.71
N ARG A 106 -3.51 14.61 -1.67
CA ARG A 106 -4.31 13.37 -1.69
C ARG A 106 -3.73 12.23 -2.54
N LEU A 107 -2.49 12.34 -3.02
CA LEU A 107 -1.85 11.29 -3.81
C LEU A 107 -1.66 10.00 -2.99
N GLY A 108 -1.29 10.11 -1.70
CA GLY A 108 -1.19 8.95 -0.81
C GLY A 108 -2.51 8.19 -0.66
N GLN A 109 -3.62 8.89 -0.57
CA GLN A 109 -4.96 8.29 -0.53
C GLN A 109 -5.28 7.56 -1.84
N ALA A 110 -4.97 8.16 -2.99
CA ALA A 110 -5.18 7.55 -4.30
C ALA A 110 -4.33 6.29 -4.48
N MET A 111 -3.07 6.32 -4.04
CA MET A 111 -2.16 5.17 -4.07
C MET A 111 -2.64 4.04 -3.15
N LEU A 112 -3.12 4.36 -1.96
CA LEU A 112 -3.70 3.37 -1.05
C LEU A 112 -4.95 2.74 -1.66
N ALA A 113 -5.84 3.52 -2.27
CA ALA A 113 -7.03 3.00 -2.95
C ALA A 113 -6.66 2.03 -4.08
N ASP A 114 -5.67 2.34 -4.90
CA ASP A 114 -5.17 1.45 -5.95
C ASP A 114 -4.58 0.17 -5.36
N ALA A 115 -3.78 0.26 -4.30
CA ALA A 115 -3.21 -0.90 -3.60
C ALA A 115 -4.29 -1.83 -3.06
N LEU A 116 -5.34 -1.28 -2.44
CA LEU A 116 -6.48 -2.05 -1.92
C LEU A 116 -7.31 -2.68 -3.03
N ASN A 117 -7.53 -1.98 -4.14
CA ASN A 117 -8.23 -2.54 -5.31
C ASN A 117 -7.44 -3.69 -5.95
N ARG A 118 -6.12 -3.58 -6.05
CA ARG A 118 -5.26 -4.68 -6.53
C ARG A 118 -5.27 -5.86 -5.57
N SER A 119 -5.20 -5.60 -4.28
CA SER A 119 -5.27 -6.63 -3.24
C SER A 119 -6.61 -7.39 -3.29
N ARG A 120 -7.72 -6.68 -3.47
CA ARG A 120 -9.04 -7.29 -3.61
C ARG A 120 -9.12 -8.19 -4.84
N ARG A 121 -8.59 -7.73 -5.99
CA ARG A 121 -8.56 -8.55 -7.23
C ARG A 121 -7.67 -9.78 -7.05
N ALA A 122 -6.49 -9.63 -6.48
CA ALA A 122 -5.59 -10.74 -6.20
C ALA A 122 -6.24 -11.78 -5.28
N ALA A 123 -7.02 -11.34 -4.29
CA ALA A 123 -7.73 -12.21 -3.35
C ALA A 123 -8.87 -13.01 -4.00
N THR A 124 -9.30 -12.69 -5.21
CA THR A 124 -10.24 -13.52 -5.98
C THR A 124 -9.56 -14.67 -6.71
N GLU A 125 -8.29 -14.55 -7.02
CA GLU A 125 -7.49 -15.57 -7.71
C GLU A 125 -6.74 -16.47 -6.71
N VAL A 126 -6.17 -15.85 -5.69
CA VAL A 126 -5.46 -16.53 -4.60
C VAL A 126 -5.95 -15.95 -3.27
N SER A 127 -6.52 -16.78 -2.43
CA SER A 127 -7.18 -16.36 -1.19
C SER A 127 -6.28 -15.50 -0.31
N ALA A 128 -6.79 -14.32 0.08
CA ALA A 128 -6.26 -13.50 1.15
C ALA A 128 -7.44 -12.90 1.93
N ARG A 129 -7.37 -12.95 3.26
CA ARG A 129 -8.41 -12.40 4.14
C ARG A 129 -8.17 -10.95 4.48
N LEU A 130 -6.91 -10.60 4.72
CA LEU A 130 -6.52 -9.30 5.26
C LEU A 130 -5.51 -8.59 4.36
N VAL A 131 -5.52 -7.27 4.42
CA VAL A 131 -4.34 -6.45 4.09
C VAL A 131 -3.69 -6.01 5.40
N ILE A 132 -2.39 -6.23 5.53
CA ILE A 132 -1.60 -5.90 6.70
C ILE A 132 -0.65 -4.75 6.36
N VAL A 133 -0.54 -3.78 7.25
CA VAL A 133 0.45 -2.69 7.18
C VAL A 133 1.20 -2.58 8.51
N HIS A 134 2.46 -2.19 8.45
CA HIS A 134 3.25 -1.79 9.61
C HIS A 134 3.48 -0.28 9.55
N ALA A 135 2.90 0.46 10.49
CA ALA A 135 3.04 1.91 10.53
C ALA A 135 4.44 2.30 11.05
N ILE A 136 5.14 3.12 10.29
CA ILE A 136 6.50 3.59 10.64
C ILE A 136 6.50 4.78 11.60
N SER A 137 5.34 5.38 11.82
CA SER A 137 5.18 6.57 12.67
C SER A 137 3.74 6.69 13.17
N PRO A 138 3.48 7.49 14.21
CA PRO A 138 2.11 7.81 14.64
C PRO A 138 1.27 8.47 13.52
N ALA A 139 1.88 9.29 12.68
CA ALA A 139 1.19 9.90 11.53
C ALA A 139 0.77 8.85 10.49
N ALA A 140 1.62 7.87 10.20
CA ALA A 140 1.30 6.76 9.32
C ALA A 140 0.17 5.89 9.91
N GLU A 141 0.21 5.60 11.21
CA GLU A 141 -0.87 4.87 11.89
C GLU A 141 -2.20 5.62 11.77
N ALA A 142 -2.21 6.94 12.03
CA ALA A 142 -3.40 7.77 11.90
C ALA A 142 -3.96 7.77 10.46
N PHE A 143 -3.08 7.82 9.46
CA PHE A 143 -3.44 7.74 8.05
C PHE A 143 -4.16 6.42 7.73
N TYR A 144 -3.60 5.28 8.12
CA TYR A 144 -4.22 3.98 7.87
C TYR A 144 -5.53 3.81 8.64
N ARG A 145 -5.60 4.24 9.89
CA ARG A 145 -6.85 4.21 10.68
C ARG A 145 -7.95 5.04 10.03
N HIS A 146 -7.62 6.21 9.52
CA HIS A 146 -8.58 7.07 8.80
C HIS A 146 -9.14 6.37 7.56
N HIS A 147 -8.37 5.47 6.95
CA HIS A 147 -8.77 4.71 5.75
C HIS A 147 -9.32 3.31 6.06
N GLY A 148 -9.76 3.05 7.28
CA GLY A 148 -10.50 1.85 7.63
C GLY A 148 -9.67 0.69 8.17
N PHE A 149 -8.36 0.87 8.36
CA PHE A 149 -7.54 -0.14 9.03
C PHE A 149 -7.76 -0.11 10.53
N THR A 150 -7.67 -1.28 11.15
CA THR A 150 -7.78 -1.47 12.59
C THR A 150 -6.42 -1.82 13.18
N ARG A 151 -6.02 -1.11 14.24
CA ARG A 151 -4.81 -1.42 15.01
C ARG A 151 -4.95 -2.79 15.67
N LEU A 152 -3.98 -3.67 15.47
CA LEU A 152 -3.95 -4.99 16.09
C LEU A 152 -3.36 -4.93 17.51
N PRO A 153 -3.79 -5.83 18.42
CA PRO A 153 -3.35 -5.86 19.82
C PRO A 153 -1.99 -6.57 19.97
N ILE A 154 -1.00 -6.09 19.26
CA ILE A 154 0.39 -6.56 19.32
C ILE A 154 1.34 -5.37 19.49
N ASP A 155 2.56 -5.62 20.00
CA ASP A 155 3.50 -4.55 20.36
C ASP A 155 3.94 -3.70 19.18
N THR A 156 4.15 -4.34 18.02
CA THR A 156 4.49 -3.60 16.81
C THR A 156 3.27 -2.85 16.26
N PRO A 157 3.44 -1.62 15.73
CA PRO A 157 2.34 -0.81 15.19
C PRO A 157 1.80 -1.41 13.88
N THR A 158 1.10 -2.53 13.99
CA THR A 158 0.53 -3.29 12.90
C THR A 158 -0.96 -3.05 12.82
N LEU A 159 -1.46 -2.79 11.61
CA LEU A 159 -2.88 -2.60 11.34
C LEU A 159 -3.35 -3.57 10.26
N ALA A 160 -4.62 -3.92 10.30
CA ALA A 160 -5.25 -4.82 9.34
C ALA A 160 -6.54 -4.23 8.76
N LEU A 161 -6.80 -4.55 7.51
CA LEU A 161 -8.08 -4.29 6.84
C LEU A 161 -8.66 -5.61 6.36
N ASP A 162 -9.92 -5.86 6.69
CA ASP A 162 -10.65 -7.07 6.29
C ASP A 162 -11.15 -6.93 4.85
N LEU A 163 -10.54 -7.66 3.92
CA LEU A 163 -10.89 -7.61 2.50
C LEU A 163 -12.32 -8.08 2.21
N VAL A 164 -12.87 -8.97 3.02
CA VAL A 164 -14.26 -9.45 2.84
C VAL A 164 -15.25 -8.33 3.17
N LYS A 165 -15.01 -7.58 4.23
CA LYS A 165 -15.84 -6.41 4.58
C LYS A 165 -15.63 -5.26 3.59
N PHE A 166 -14.41 -5.07 3.14
CA PHE A 166 -14.05 -4.03 2.19
C PHE A 166 -14.72 -4.21 0.81
N GLN A 167 -14.98 -5.45 0.38
CA GLN A 167 -15.71 -5.73 -0.86
C GLN A 167 -17.12 -5.15 -0.88
N ASN A 168 -17.72 -5.00 0.30
CA ASN A 168 -19.08 -4.47 0.47
C ASN A 168 -19.12 -2.94 0.63
N THR A 169 -17.98 -2.29 0.73
CA THR A 169 -17.89 -0.83 0.82
C THR A 169 -17.61 -0.27 -0.58
N LYS A 170 -18.57 0.48 -1.13
CA LYS A 170 -18.33 1.21 -2.39
C LYS A 170 -17.21 2.21 -2.15
N ILE A 171 -16.01 1.93 -2.65
CA ILE A 171 -14.98 2.95 -2.77
C ILE A 171 -15.45 3.84 -3.90
N VAL A 172 -15.87 5.03 -3.55
CA VAL A 172 -16.03 6.08 -4.53
C VAL A 172 -14.63 6.38 -5.06
N PRO A 173 -14.33 6.16 -6.36
CA PRO A 173 -13.06 6.60 -6.89
C PRO A 173 -12.95 8.11 -6.64
N PRO A 174 -11.76 8.64 -6.35
CA PRO A 174 -11.60 10.08 -6.29
C PRO A 174 -12.06 10.69 -7.60
N PRO A 175 -12.75 11.83 -7.54
CA PRO A 175 -13.21 12.54 -8.72
C PRO A 175 -12.05 12.96 -9.61
#